data_5ec2e233fc241009b6ebfed19b3f0795
#
_entry.id   5ec2e233fc241009b6ebfed19b3f0795
#
_cell.length_a   1.000
_cell.length_b   1.000
_cell.length_c   1.000
_cell.angle_alpha   90.00
_cell.angle_beta   90.00
_cell.angle_gamma   90.00
#
_symmetry.space_group_name_H-M   'P 1'
#
loop_
_entity.id
_entity.type
_entity.pdbx_description
1 polymer ?
#
loop_
_entity_poly.entity_id
_entity_poly.type
_entity_poly.pdbx_seq_one_letter_code
_entity_poly.pdbx_strand_id
1 'polypeptide(L)'
;MNSVKLIAPIGCLNYKQYKLSDFFESFSKYEFEVDKKRNKANKYDNSLVMYFKKGILYIRDDFGVCPSCYSKSVSSDGYNDRLLYFYDEGAVNAKIKRYTCDNCGYNFITDLNEVVEPGCNYTRLFKEKILEFVSLFLGSVRKIAYKVKKDTGIDISHTTIENWILETENENKDIIKDYSGYYEFDVEHAKIKGTWNYRYTLFDSTHNISVADEVYPKEKKDLIKDFLDVNTHNQKKISITSDLDDKYKPIIEKLGFKHQYCLVHARKNINKTIKEYIKENNTEKDETKKIKDYKYKIFELFESTSYDKAKTDFNNILKDIKDYPEIIRQITLKQIMPNFETYFLFLKDPKVPKTTNQIENYFQKTLPQHIKKIMKIPKGVMTRIWQRKKIWDTRNLKTT
;
A
#
# COMPACT_ATOMS: atom_id res chain seq x y z
N MET A 1 -2.21 -15.36 -27.14
CA MET A 1 -3.53 -14.72 -26.93
C MET A 1 -4.58 -15.80 -27.12
N ASN A 2 -5.13 -16.31 -26.03
CA ASN A 2 -6.29 -17.20 -26.10
C ASN A 2 -7.52 -16.30 -26.19
N SER A 3 -8.24 -16.37 -27.29
CA SER A 3 -9.45 -15.58 -27.48
C SER A 3 -10.66 -16.36 -26.96
N VAL A 4 -11.45 -15.73 -26.10
CA VAL A 4 -12.80 -16.23 -25.81
C VAL A 4 -13.64 -16.04 -27.07
N LYS A 5 -14.03 -17.13 -27.70
CA LYS A 5 -14.90 -17.07 -28.88
C LYS A 5 -16.35 -17.04 -28.43
N LEU A 6 -17.06 -16.05 -28.86
CA LEU A 6 -18.47 -15.83 -28.62
C LEU A 6 -19.30 -16.23 -29.83
N ILE A 7 -20.26 -17.10 -29.60
CA ILE A 7 -21.18 -17.56 -30.61
C ILE A 7 -22.56 -16.98 -30.29
N ALA A 8 -23.10 -16.15 -31.18
CA ALA A 8 -24.45 -15.65 -31.04
C ALA A 8 -25.48 -16.78 -31.08
N PRO A 9 -26.61 -16.69 -30.35
CA PRO A 9 -27.62 -17.74 -30.33
C PRO A 9 -28.22 -17.94 -31.75
N ILE A 10 -28.24 -19.23 -32.15
CA ILE A 10 -28.87 -19.65 -33.41
C ILE A 10 -30.38 -19.41 -33.27
N GLY A 11 -30.95 -18.47 -34.00
CA GLY A 11 -32.41 -18.28 -34.02
C GLY A 11 -32.97 -16.89 -34.28
N CYS A 12 -32.16 -15.85 -34.47
CA CYS A 12 -32.64 -14.53 -34.87
C CYS A 12 -32.27 -14.24 -36.35
N LEU A 13 -33.21 -14.01 -37.16
CA LEU A 13 -33.08 -13.55 -38.56
C LEU A 13 -32.61 -12.07 -38.57
N ASN A 14 -31.42 -11.81 -39.01
CA ASN A 14 -30.65 -10.57 -39.13
C ASN A 14 -29.48 -10.49 -38.12
N TYR A 15 -28.39 -11.22 -38.44
CA TYR A 15 -27.19 -11.22 -37.61
C TYR A 15 -26.24 -10.07 -37.98
N LYS A 16 -26.18 -9.06 -37.12
CA LYS A 16 -24.90 -8.42 -36.82
C LYS A 16 -24.15 -9.37 -35.85
N GLN A 17 -22.94 -9.71 -36.20
CA GLN A 17 -22.05 -10.42 -35.27
C GLN A 17 -21.66 -9.42 -34.17
N TYR A 18 -22.42 -9.45 -33.07
CA TYR A 18 -22.09 -8.63 -31.91
C TYR A 18 -20.96 -9.32 -31.12
N LYS A 19 -19.91 -8.58 -30.81
CA LYS A 19 -18.96 -9.02 -29.80
C LYS A 19 -19.69 -9.01 -28.44
N LEU A 20 -19.31 -9.88 -27.48
CA LEU A 20 -19.90 -9.82 -26.14
C LEU A 20 -19.67 -8.44 -25.49
N SER A 21 -18.57 -7.75 -25.86
CA SER A 21 -18.32 -6.35 -25.53
C SER A 21 -19.45 -5.40 -25.94
N ASP A 22 -20.24 -5.72 -26.95
CA ASP A 22 -21.33 -4.88 -27.41
C ASP A 22 -22.59 -5.05 -26.56
N PHE A 23 -22.66 -6.12 -25.77
CA PHE A 23 -23.72 -6.38 -24.80
C PHE A 23 -23.30 -6.11 -23.38
N PHE A 24 -22.00 -6.26 -23.06
CA PHE A 24 -21.48 -6.19 -21.71
C PHE A 24 -20.08 -5.57 -21.73
N GLU A 25 -19.98 -4.35 -21.26
CA GLU A 25 -18.72 -3.61 -21.20
C GLU A 25 -17.63 -4.36 -20.39
N SER A 26 -18.04 -5.17 -19.40
CA SER A 26 -17.16 -5.99 -18.58
C SER A 26 -16.52 -7.15 -19.34
N PHE A 27 -17.19 -7.70 -20.34
CA PHE A 27 -16.64 -8.81 -21.14
C PHE A 27 -15.58 -8.35 -22.16
N SER A 28 -15.54 -7.08 -22.54
CA SER A 28 -14.48 -6.54 -23.42
C SER A 28 -13.09 -6.58 -22.78
N LYS A 29 -13.03 -6.67 -21.46
CA LYS A 29 -11.78 -6.77 -20.69
C LYS A 29 -11.29 -8.20 -20.48
N TYR A 30 -12.06 -9.22 -20.89
CA TYR A 30 -11.62 -10.62 -20.91
C TYR A 30 -10.80 -10.97 -22.15
N GLU A 31 -9.98 -10.06 -22.67
CA GLU A 31 -8.83 -10.42 -23.47
C GLU A 31 -7.73 -10.88 -22.49
N PHE A 32 -7.73 -12.18 -22.22
CA PHE A 32 -6.79 -12.78 -21.29
C PHE A 32 -5.39 -12.81 -21.88
N GLU A 33 -4.44 -12.17 -21.22
CA GLU A 33 -3.04 -12.56 -21.33
C GLU A 33 -2.89 -13.94 -20.66
N VAL A 34 -2.95 -14.98 -21.44
CA VAL A 34 -2.61 -16.33 -20.96
C VAL A 34 -1.14 -16.33 -20.55
N ASP A 35 -0.89 -16.73 -19.33
CA ASP A 35 0.45 -16.86 -18.79
C ASP A 35 1.32 -17.71 -19.73
N LYS A 36 2.29 -17.09 -20.42
CA LYS A 36 3.20 -17.73 -21.37
C LYS A 36 3.98 -18.89 -20.79
N LYS A 37 3.96 -19.08 -19.47
CA LYS A 37 4.57 -20.24 -18.78
C LYS A 37 3.76 -21.53 -18.96
N ARG A 38 2.43 -21.47 -19.11
CA ARG A 38 1.59 -22.64 -19.45
C ARG A 38 1.84 -23.14 -20.86
N ASN A 39 2.19 -22.25 -21.81
CA ASN A 39 2.41 -22.58 -23.20
C ASN A 39 3.66 -23.43 -23.47
N LYS A 40 4.58 -23.59 -22.54
CA LYS A 40 5.76 -24.45 -22.71
C LYS A 40 5.53 -25.91 -22.33
N ALA A 41 4.50 -26.21 -21.53
CA ALA A 41 4.22 -27.56 -21.03
C ALA A 41 3.10 -28.29 -21.77
N ASN A 42 2.16 -27.60 -22.43
CA ASN A 42 0.99 -28.22 -23.06
C ASN A 42 0.84 -27.80 -24.53
N LYS A 43 0.93 -28.79 -25.42
CA LYS A 43 0.67 -28.68 -26.86
C LYS A 43 -0.77 -28.37 -27.23
N TYR A 44 -1.66 -28.13 -26.25
CA TYR A 44 -3.10 -28.00 -26.44
C TYR A 44 -3.61 -26.77 -25.71
N ASP A 45 -4.02 -25.80 -26.48
CA ASP A 45 -4.56 -24.52 -26.05
C ASP A 45 -6.09 -24.68 -25.91
N ASN A 46 -6.62 -24.76 -24.67
CA ASN A 46 -8.06 -24.76 -24.42
C ASN A 46 -8.52 -23.32 -24.24
N SER A 47 -9.23 -22.79 -25.22
CA SER A 47 -9.94 -21.51 -25.09
C SER A 47 -11.36 -21.73 -24.61
N LEU A 48 -11.84 -20.85 -23.72
CA LEU A 48 -13.22 -20.88 -23.26
C LEU A 48 -14.18 -20.29 -24.32
N VAL A 49 -15.27 -20.99 -24.55
CA VAL A 49 -16.40 -20.52 -25.38
C VAL A 49 -17.56 -20.23 -24.46
N MET A 50 -18.02 -18.99 -24.45
CA MET A 50 -19.16 -18.52 -23.66
C MET A 50 -20.25 -18.01 -24.60
N TYR A 51 -21.51 -18.44 -24.41
CA TYR A 51 -22.64 -17.95 -25.20
C TYR A 51 -23.95 -18.01 -24.42
N PHE A 52 -24.86 -17.08 -24.69
CA PHE A 52 -26.21 -17.11 -24.11
C PHE A 52 -27.19 -17.85 -25.00
N LYS A 53 -28.03 -18.67 -24.38
CA LYS A 53 -29.17 -19.31 -24.99
C LYS A 53 -30.37 -19.24 -24.05
N LYS A 54 -31.44 -18.57 -24.46
CA LYS A 54 -32.65 -18.38 -23.62
C LYS A 54 -32.38 -17.83 -22.24
N GLY A 55 -31.48 -16.85 -22.10
CA GLY A 55 -31.14 -16.22 -20.85
C GLY A 55 -30.20 -17.02 -19.94
N ILE A 56 -29.74 -18.20 -20.36
CA ILE A 56 -28.80 -19.05 -19.64
C ILE A 56 -27.43 -18.93 -20.32
N LEU A 57 -26.37 -18.70 -19.53
CA LEU A 57 -24.99 -18.67 -19.99
C LEU A 57 -24.45 -20.11 -20.12
N TYR A 58 -23.99 -20.48 -21.29
CA TYR A 58 -23.31 -21.76 -21.54
C TYR A 58 -21.80 -21.52 -21.62
N ILE A 59 -21.03 -22.31 -20.88
CA ILE A 59 -19.57 -22.24 -20.86
C ILE A 59 -19.00 -23.63 -21.17
N ARG A 60 -18.10 -23.68 -22.16
CA ARG A 60 -17.40 -24.90 -22.58
C ARG A 60 -15.98 -24.60 -23.04
N ASP A 61 -15.13 -25.60 -23.06
CA ASP A 61 -13.85 -25.53 -23.76
C ASP A 61 -14.09 -25.54 -25.27
N ASP A 62 -13.28 -24.80 -26.03
CA ASP A 62 -13.34 -24.78 -27.50
C ASP A 62 -12.96 -26.18 -28.06
N PHE A 63 -11.91 -26.76 -27.48
CA PHE A 63 -11.47 -28.12 -27.74
C PHE A 63 -11.30 -28.83 -26.39
N GLY A 64 -12.28 -29.68 -26.01
CA GLY A 64 -12.15 -30.47 -24.80
C GLY A 64 -10.91 -31.38 -24.88
N VAL A 65 -9.98 -31.23 -23.96
CA VAL A 65 -8.80 -32.11 -23.83
C VAL A 65 -8.82 -32.71 -22.44
N CYS A 66 -8.66 -34.02 -22.36
CA CYS A 66 -8.63 -34.72 -21.09
C CYS A 66 -7.43 -34.22 -20.24
N PRO A 67 -7.64 -33.69 -19.01
CA PRO A 67 -6.53 -33.21 -18.18
C PRO A 67 -5.68 -34.36 -17.59
N SER A 68 -6.15 -35.61 -17.67
CA SER A 68 -5.44 -36.81 -17.15
C SER A 68 -4.51 -37.43 -18.19
N CYS A 69 -4.98 -37.66 -19.43
CA CYS A 69 -4.19 -38.34 -20.46
C CYS A 69 -3.96 -37.51 -21.73
N TYR A 70 -4.41 -36.29 -21.75
CA TYR A 70 -4.27 -35.33 -22.86
C TYR A 70 -4.90 -35.77 -24.18
N SER A 71 -5.81 -36.77 -24.13
CA SER A 71 -6.57 -37.20 -25.31
C SER A 71 -7.57 -36.14 -25.73
N LYS A 72 -7.73 -35.93 -27.05
CA LYS A 72 -8.79 -35.11 -27.63
C LYS A 72 -10.10 -35.86 -27.87
N SER A 73 -10.09 -37.22 -27.69
CA SER A 73 -11.29 -38.02 -27.79
C SER A 73 -12.06 -37.92 -26.47
N VAL A 74 -13.00 -36.98 -26.45
CA VAL A 74 -13.85 -36.72 -25.29
C VAL A 74 -15.31 -36.65 -25.70
N SER A 75 -16.16 -37.31 -24.95
CA SER A 75 -17.61 -37.31 -25.11
C SER A 75 -18.27 -36.31 -24.19
N SER A 76 -19.40 -35.78 -24.65
CA SER A 76 -20.23 -34.85 -23.87
C SER A 76 -20.99 -35.58 -22.75
N ASP A 77 -20.78 -35.20 -21.49
CA ASP A 77 -21.51 -35.75 -20.33
C ASP A 77 -22.46 -34.71 -19.70
N GLY A 78 -23.12 -33.89 -20.52
CA GLY A 78 -24.11 -32.92 -20.07
C GLY A 78 -23.50 -31.62 -19.53
N TYR A 79 -24.17 -31.03 -18.55
CA TYR A 79 -23.80 -29.76 -17.96
C TYR A 79 -24.00 -29.78 -16.43
N ASN A 80 -23.18 -29.01 -15.73
CA ASN A 80 -23.43 -28.64 -14.34
C ASN A 80 -24.00 -27.23 -14.29
N ASP A 81 -25.04 -27.04 -13.48
CA ASP A 81 -25.62 -25.72 -13.22
C ASP A 81 -24.80 -25.01 -12.15
N ARG A 82 -24.53 -23.72 -12.40
CA ARG A 82 -23.80 -22.85 -11.47
C ARG A 82 -24.31 -21.42 -11.55
N LEU A 83 -24.50 -20.77 -10.40
CA LEU A 83 -24.80 -19.35 -10.34
C LEU A 83 -23.47 -18.57 -10.32
N LEU A 84 -23.28 -17.66 -11.26
CA LEU A 84 -22.11 -16.77 -11.36
C LEU A 84 -22.56 -15.32 -11.16
N TYR A 85 -21.73 -14.54 -10.47
CA TYR A 85 -21.97 -13.12 -10.20
C TYR A 85 -21.05 -12.26 -11.06
N PHE A 86 -21.64 -11.53 -11.98
CA PHE A 86 -20.98 -10.51 -12.83
C PHE A 86 -21.35 -9.12 -12.30
N TYR A 87 -20.45 -8.17 -12.43
CA TYR A 87 -20.71 -6.82 -11.91
C TYR A 87 -21.83 -6.10 -12.71
N ASP A 88 -21.76 -6.16 -14.03
CA ASP A 88 -22.67 -5.43 -14.90
C ASP A 88 -23.97 -6.21 -15.18
N GLU A 89 -23.91 -7.55 -15.22
CA GLU A 89 -25.03 -8.44 -15.57
C GLU A 89 -25.78 -8.98 -14.33
N GLY A 90 -25.20 -8.80 -13.16
CA GLY A 90 -25.78 -9.32 -11.92
C GLY A 90 -25.58 -10.84 -11.76
N ALA A 91 -26.59 -11.50 -11.21
CA ALA A 91 -26.59 -12.96 -10.99
C ALA A 91 -27.01 -13.70 -12.27
N VAL A 92 -26.12 -14.51 -12.82
CA VAL A 92 -26.32 -15.25 -14.08
C VAL A 92 -26.28 -16.75 -13.85
N ASN A 93 -27.34 -17.46 -14.26
CA ASN A 93 -27.35 -18.93 -14.27
C ASN A 93 -26.47 -19.42 -15.42
N ALA A 94 -25.44 -20.17 -15.11
CA ALA A 94 -24.50 -20.75 -16.05
C ALA A 94 -24.57 -22.26 -16.11
N LYS A 95 -24.47 -22.84 -17.31
CA LYS A 95 -24.33 -24.27 -17.58
C LYS A 95 -22.91 -24.56 -18.02
N ILE A 96 -22.17 -25.24 -17.16
CA ILE A 96 -20.76 -25.57 -17.37
C ILE A 96 -20.68 -26.97 -17.98
N LYS A 97 -20.01 -27.08 -19.14
CA LYS A 97 -19.91 -28.34 -19.86
C LYS A 97 -19.11 -29.39 -19.12
N ARG A 98 -19.66 -30.63 -19.08
CA ARG A 98 -18.98 -31.84 -18.57
C ARG A 98 -18.56 -32.73 -19.72
N TYR A 99 -17.50 -33.47 -19.47
CA TYR A 99 -16.89 -34.37 -20.42
C TYR A 99 -16.50 -35.69 -19.77
N THR A 100 -16.52 -36.76 -20.56
CA THR A 100 -15.90 -38.05 -20.24
C THR A 100 -14.83 -38.33 -21.28
N CYS A 101 -13.64 -38.69 -20.88
CA CYS A 101 -12.58 -39.10 -21.78
C CYS A 101 -12.82 -40.50 -22.32
N ASP A 102 -12.91 -40.64 -23.66
CA ASP A 102 -13.14 -41.95 -24.29
C ASP A 102 -11.91 -42.86 -24.20
N ASN A 103 -10.72 -42.29 -23.96
CA ASN A 103 -9.48 -43.06 -23.89
C ASN A 103 -9.17 -43.62 -22.47
N CYS A 104 -9.38 -42.82 -21.42
CA CYS A 104 -9.04 -43.23 -20.04
C CYS A 104 -10.22 -43.23 -19.06
N GLY A 105 -11.43 -42.94 -19.50
CA GLY A 105 -12.63 -42.88 -18.68
C GLY A 105 -12.71 -41.76 -17.66
N TYR A 106 -11.75 -40.81 -17.67
CA TYR A 106 -11.72 -39.73 -16.71
C TYR A 106 -12.85 -38.72 -16.96
N ASN A 107 -13.62 -38.42 -15.91
CA ASN A 107 -14.68 -37.40 -15.97
C ASN A 107 -14.15 -36.05 -15.51
N PHE A 108 -14.42 -35.00 -16.27
CA PHE A 108 -14.00 -33.64 -15.96
C PHE A 108 -15.01 -32.59 -16.40
N ILE A 109 -14.83 -31.39 -15.92
CA ILE A 109 -15.67 -30.23 -16.24
C ILE A 109 -14.77 -29.14 -16.82
N THR A 110 -15.34 -28.26 -17.66
CA THR A 110 -14.67 -27.07 -18.16
C THR A 110 -13.99 -26.28 -17.02
N ASP A 111 -12.70 -26.00 -17.15
CA ASP A 111 -11.95 -25.19 -16.19
C ASP A 111 -12.38 -23.73 -16.26
N LEU A 112 -12.83 -23.18 -15.15
CA LEU A 112 -13.29 -21.80 -15.02
C LEU A 112 -12.27 -20.89 -14.33
N ASN A 113 -11.05 -21.35 -14.06
CA ASN A 113 -10.06 -20.59 -13.28
C ASN A 113 -9.75 -19.22 -13.86
N GLU A 114 -9.96 -19.01 -15.14
CA GLU A 114 -9.82 -17.69 -15.79
C GLU A 114 -10.99 -16.74 -15.48
N VAL A 115 -12.18 -17.27 -15.25
CA VAL A 115 -13.41 -16.50 -14.99
C VAL A 115 -13.67 -16.30 -13.52
N VAL A 116 -13.51 -17.35 -12.72
CA VAL A 116 -13.73 -17.34 -11.27
C VAL A 116 -12.60 -18.07 -10.55
N GLU A 117 -12.34 -17.69 -9.32
CA GLU A 117 -11.42 -18.43 -8.45
C GLU A 117 -12.03 -19.78 -8.02
N PRO A 118 -11.20 -20.81 -7.75
CA PRO A 118 -11.69 -22.08 -7.28
C PRO A 118 -12.60 -21.94 -6.05
N GLY A 119 -13.79 -22.57 -6.11
CA GLY A 119 -14.78 -22.50 -5.03
C GLY A 119 -15.56 -21.18 -4.92
N CYS A 120 -15.29 -20.17 -5.77
CA CYS A 120 -15.97 -18.88 -5.77
C CYS A 120 -17.05 -18.80 -6.85
N ASN A 121 -18.09 -18.02 -6.59
CA ASN A 121 -19.13 -17.70 -7.59
C ASN A 121 -19.03 -16.29 -8.15
N TYR A 122 -18.27 -15.41 -7.50
CA TYR A 122 -17.98 -14.07 -7.99
C TYR A 122 -16.89 -14.13 -9.06
N THR A 123 -17.11 -13.48 -10.20
CA THR A 123 -16.09 -13.41 -11.26
C THR A 123 -14.89 -12.58 -10.80
N ARG A 124 -13.72 -12.84 -11.40
CA ARG A 124 -12.49 -12.08 -11.11
C ARG A 124 -12.69 -10.59 -11.35
N LEU A 125 -13.33 -10.21 -12.45
CA LEU A 125 -13.66 -8.80 -12.71
C LEU A 125 -14.62 -8.19 -11.68
N PHE A 126 -15.58 -8.97 -11.18
CA PHE A 126 -16.43 -8.50 -10.08
C PHE A 126 -15.59 -8.17 -8.85
N LYS A 127 -14.69 -9.09 -8.46
CA LYS A 127 -13.76 -8.88 -7.35
C LYS A 127 -12.86 -7.65 -7.56
N GLU A 128 -12.28 -7.50 -8.74
CA GLU A 128 -11.42 -6.36 -9.11
C GLU A 128 -12.15 -5.03 -9.02
N LYS A 129 -13.37 -4.92 -9.59
CA LYS A 129 -14.20 -3.71 -9.49
C LYS A 129 -14.54 -3.34 -8.05
N ILE A 130 -14.87 -4.33 -7.22
CA ILE A 130 -15.12 -4.07 -5.80
C ILE A 130 -13.86 -3.57 -5.09
N LEU A 131 -12.71 -4.17 -5.35
CA LEU A 131 -11.43 -3.75 -4.78
C LEU A 131 -11.02 -2.34 -5.25
N GLU A 132 -11.29 -2.00 -6.51
CA GLU A 132 -11.13 -0.64 -7.02
C GLU A 132 -12.01 0.36 -6.26
N PHE A 133 -13.30 0.06 -6.06
CA PHE A 133 -14.17 0.92 -5.26
C PHE A 133 -13.69 1.09 -3.83
N VAL A 134 -13.24 0.01 -3.18
CA VAL A 134 -12.67 0.08 -1.84
C VAL A 134 -11.47 1.01 -1.81
N SER A 135 -10.64 1.01 -2.85
CA SER A 135 -9.47 1.87 -2.95
C SER A 135 -9.82 3.34 -3.18
N LEU A 136 -10.82 3.61 -4.01
CA LEU A 136 -11.24 4.97 -4.38
C LEU A 136 -12.10 5.62 -3.29
N PHE A 137 -13.05 4.88 -2.72
CA PHE A 137 -13.98 5.42 -1.74
C PHE A 137 -13.42 5.28 -0.31
N LEU A 138 -13.36 6.40 0.41
CA LEU A 138 -12.98 6.45 1.82
C LEU A 138 -14.07 5.90 2.76
N GLY A 139 -15.04 5.17 2.22
CA GLY A 139 -16.18 4.61 2.96
C GLY A 139 -15.86 3.33 3.72
N SER A 140 -16.76 2.94 4.62
CA SER A 140 -16.68 1.63 5.27
C SER A 140 -17.04 0.52 4.27
N VAL A 141 -16.45 -0.66 4.43
CA VAL A 141 -16.75 -1.85 3.61
C VAL A 141 -18.26 -2.17 3.56
N ARG A 142 -18.99 -1.90 4.67
CA ARG A 142 -20.46 -2.03 4.70
C ARG A 142 -21.17 -1.07 3.74
N LYS A 143 -20.70 0.18 3.60
CA LYS A 143 -21.26 1.13 2.63
C LYS A 143 -20.98 0.68 1.20
N ILE A 144 -19.81 0.08 0.97
CA ILE A 144 -19.46 -0.49 -0.33
C ILE A 144 -20.36 -1.68 -0.66
N ALA A 145 -20.55 -2.62 0.27
CA ALA A 145 -21.49 -3.74 0.10
C ALA A 145 -22.91 -3.25 -0.21
N TYR A 146 -23.39 -2.23 0.50
CA TYR A 146 -24.67 -1.61 0.22
C TYR A 146 -24.76 -0.98 -1.18
N LYS A 147 -23.70 -0.26 -1.60
CA LYS A 147 -23.62 0.32 -2.94
C LYS A 147 -23.65 -0.76 -4.02
N VAL A 148 -22.86 -1.82 -3.87
CA VAL A 148 -22.82 -2.96 -4.80
C VAL A 148 -24.20 -3.58 -4.91
N LYS A 149 -24.90 -3.84 -3.80
CA LYS A 149 -26.27 -4.35 -3.81
C LYS A 149 -27.22 -3.43 -4.58
N LYS A 150 -27.08 -2.12 -4.40
CA LYS A 150 -27.91 -1.13 -5.10
C LYS A 150 -27.64 -1.09 -6.60
N ASP A 151 -26.38 -1.20 -7.01
CA ASP A 151 -25.98 -1.09 -8.42
C ASP A 151 -26.21 -2.38 -9.21
N THR A 152 -25.97 -3.55 -8.58
CA THR A 152 -25.94 -4.85 -9.26
C THR A 152 -27.09 -5.78 -8.86
N GLY A 153 -27.82 -5.47 -7.79
CA GLY A 153 -28.81 -6.38 -7.17
C GLY A 153 -28.18 -7.52 -6.36
N ILE A 154 -26.84 -7.66 -6.33
CA ILE A 154 -26.13 -8.74 -5.67
C ILE A 154 -25.87 -8.38 -4.20
N ASP A 155 -26.30 -9.26 -3.29
CA ASP A 155 -26.07 -9.10 -1.85
C ASP A 155 -24.73 -9.75 -1.46
N ILE A 156 -23.67 -8.94 -1.44
CA ILE A 156 -22.35 -9.38 -1.01
C ILE A 156 -22.10 -9.02 0.46
N SER A 157 -21.57 -9.98 1.22
CA SER A 157 -21.22 -9.74 2.61
C SER A 157 -20.00 -8.80 2.72
N HIS A 158 -20.01 -7.89 3.68
CA HIS A 158 -18.85 -7.05 3.97
C HIS A 158 -17.62 -7.89 4.38
N THR A 159 -17.82 -9.05 5.00
CA THR A 159 -16.75 -9.99 5.36
C THR A 159 -16.07 -10.57 4.11
N THR A 160 -16.85 -10.89 3.06
CA THR A 160 -16.29 -11.35 1.78
C THR A 160 -15.37 -10.28 1.18
N ILE A 161 -15.83 -9.01 1.18
CA ILE A 161 -15.00 -7.90 0.69
C ILE A 161 -13.74 -7.72 1.57
N GLU A 162 -13.86 -7.82 2.90
CA GLU A 162 -12.72 -7.76 3.80
C GLU A 162 -11.69 -8.88 3.53
N ASN A 163 -12.15 -10.10 3.25
CA ASN A 163 -11.26 -11.20 2.90
C ASN A 163 -10.52 -10.95 1.58
N TRP A 164 -11.20 -10.48 0.54
CA TRP A 164 -10.56 -10.12 -0.73
C TRP A 164 -9.49 -9.04 -0.58
N ILE A 165 -9.74 -8.07 0.28
CA ILE A 165 -8.75 -7.04 0.61
C ILE A 165 -7.50 -7.67 1.23
N LEU A 166 -7.68 -8.63 2.14
CA LEU A 166 -6.58 -9.32 2.81
C LEU A 166 -5.79 -10.24 1.87
N GLU A 167 -6.46 -10.87 0.91
CA GLU A 167 -5.81 -11.71 -0.11
C GLU A 167 -4.87 -10.88 -1.01
N THR A 168 -5.30 -9.69 -1.44
CA THR A 168 -4.45 -8.80 -2.28
C THR A 168 -3.21 -8.26 -1.58
N GLU A 169 -3.14 -8.32 -0.25
CA GLU A 169 -1.98 -7.91 0.54
C GLU A 169 -0.80 -8.86 0.41
N ASN A 170 -1.10 -10.14 0.37
CA ASN A 170 -0.08 -11.18 0.25
C ASN A 170 0.57 -11.21 -1.14
N GLU A 171 -0.15 -10.75 -2.17
CA GLU A 171 0.34 -10.70 -3.55
C GLU A 171 1.27 -9.52 -3.85
N ASN A 172 1.28 -8.46 -3.02
CA ASN A 172 2.00 -7.21 -3.29
C ASN A 172 3.34 -7.05 -2.55
N LYS A 173 3.86 -8.11 -1.91
CA LYS A 173 5.09 -8.04 -1.11
C LYS A 173 6.38 -7.83 -1.93
N ASP A 174 6.34 -7.92 -3.27
CA ASP A 174 7.55 -8.00 -4.10
C ASP A 174 7.63 -6.97 -5.23
N ILE A 175 7.01 -5.78 -5.10
CA ILE A 175 7.06 -4.78 -6.18
C ILE A 175 8.48 -4.22 -6.40
N ILE A 176 9.28 -4.13 -5.34
CA ILE A 176 10.68 -3.70 -5.41
C ILE A 176 11.54 -4.68 -4.64
N LYS A 177 12.56 -5.25 -5.33
CA LYS A 177 13.52 -6.16 -4.70
C LYS A 177 14.65 -5.42 -3.99
N ASP A 178 15.01 -4.21 -4.46
CA ASP A 178 16.13 -3.43 -3.96
C ASP A 178 15.72 -2.01 -3.61
N TYR A 179 15.60 -1.73 -2.33
CA TYR A 179 15.38 -0.37 -1.84
C TYR A 179 16.66 0.48 -1.87
N SER A 180 16.49 1.81 -1.88
CA SER A 180 17.60 2.75 -2.09
C SER A 180 18.65 2.75 -0.97
N GLY A 181 18.27 2.40 0.25
CA GLY A 181 19.09 2.52 1.44
C GLY A 181 18.93 3.86 2.19
N TYR A 182 18.17 4.80 1.63
CA TYR A 182 17.83 6.09 2.25
C TYR A 182 16.39 6.07 2.71
N TYR A 183 16.15 6.02 4.00
CA TYR A 183 14.84 5.83 4.56
C TYR A 183 14.39 7.01 5.44
N GLU A 184 13.08 7.17 5.53
CA GLU A 184 12.41 7.90 6.61
C GLU A 184 11.70 6.90 7.51
N PHE A 185 11.75 7.09 8.82
CA PHE A 185 11.00 6.33 9.81
C PHE A 185 10.20 7.26 10.68
N ASP A 186 8.91 6.95 10.84
CA ASP A 186 8.03 7.70 11.74
C ASP A 186 6.92 6.81 12.30
N VAL A 187 6.37 7.22 13.44
CA VAL A 187 5.31 6.51 14.16
C VAL A 187 4.05 7.36 14.22
N GLU A 188 3.06 7.00 13.41
CA GLU A 188 1.78 7.68 13.38
C GLU A 188 0.86 7.18 14.51
N HIS A 189 0.41 8.08 15.38
CA HIS A 189 -0.51 7.77 16.47
C HIS A 189 -1.95 7.73 15.96
N ALA A 190 -2.65 6.62 16.21
CA ALA A 190 -4.05 6.42 15.85
C ALA A 190 -4.88 5.94 17.04
N LYS A 191 -5.96 6.65 17.37
CA LYS A 191 -6.88 6.23 18.43
C LYS A 191 -7.96 5.33 17.85
N ILE A 192 -7.92 4.03 18.18
CA ILE A 192 -8.86 3.01 17.69
C ILE A 192 -9.73 2.55 18.86
N LYS A 193 -11.04 2.74 18.79
CA LYS A 193 -12.00 2.45 19.89
C LYS A 193 -11.57 3.05 21.24
N GLY A 194 -11.03 4.26 21.23
CA GLY A 194 -10.57 4.91 22.46
C GLY A 194 -9.18 4.49 22.92
N THR A 195 -8.57 3.44 22.37
CA THR A 195 -7.24 2.97 22.70
C THR A 195 -6.21 3.48 21.70
N TRP A 196 -5.06 3.93 22.18
CA TRP A 196 -3.95 4.34 21.32
C TRP A 196 -3.33 3.12 20.64
N ASN A 197 -3.07 3.27 19.35
CA ASN A 197 -2.33 2.35 18.51
C ASN A 197 -1.28 3.14 17.73
N TYR A 198 -0.21 2.49 17.33
CA TYR A 198 1.00 3.08 16.80
C TYR A 198 1.29 2.44 15.45
N ARG A 199 1.16 3.20 14.38
CA ARG A 199 1.52 2.76 13.04
C ARG A 199 3.00 3.05 12.82
N TYR A 200 3.81 2.00 12.74
CA TYR A 200 5.21 2.10 12.37
C TYR A 200 5.30 2.07 10.84
N THR A 201 6.00 3.02 10.29
CA THR A 201 6.22 3.08 8.84
C THR A 201 7.69 3.31 8.54
N LEU A 202 8.23 2.45 7.68
CA LEU A 202 9.52 2.62 7.04
C LEU A 202 9.28 3.02 5.58
N PHE A 203 9.88 4.13 5.14
CA PHE A 203 9.61 4.75 3.86
C PHE A 203 10.92 4.96 3.08
N ASP A 204 10.99 4.50 1.83
CA ASP A 204 12.11 4.76 0.94
C ASP A 204 11.95 6.16 0.33
N SER A 205 12.80 7.08 0.78
CA SER A 205 12.72 8.49 0.37
C SER A 205 13.12 8.73 -1.09
N THR A 206 13.97 7.89 -1.66
CA THR A 206 14.41 8.02 -3.04
C THR A 206 13.33 7.57 -4.02
N HIS A 207 12.67 6.44 -3.74
CA HIS A 207 11.61 5.92 -4.58
C HIS A 207 10.23 6.49 -4.22
N ASN A 208 10.12 7.24 -3.11
CA ASN A 208 8.90 7.81 -2.59
C ASN A 208 7.79 6.78 -2.36
N ILE A 209 8.14 5.63 -1.76
CA ILE A 209 7.24 4.51 -1.48
C ILE A 209 7.42 3.99 -0.05
N SER A 210 6.36 3.38 0.48
CA SER A 210 6.45 2.69 1.78
C SER A 210 7.09 1.32 1.62
N VAL A 211 8.17 1.08 2.36
CA VAL A 211 8.80 -0.25 2.51
C VAL A 211 7.90 -1.15 3.34
N ALA A 212 7.46 -0.67 4.51
CA ALA A 212 6.61 -1.41 5.43
C ALA A 212 5.70 -0.48 6.23
N ASP A 213 4.52 -1.00 6.55
CA ASP A 213 3.55 -0.39 7.46
C ASP A 213 3.00 -1.46 8.38
N GLU A 214 3.04 -1.23 9.70
CA GLU A 214 2.46 -2.13 10.69
C GLU A 214 1.84 -1.34 11.85
N VAL A 215 0.76 -1.89 12.45
CA VAL A 215 0.05 -1.25 13.57
C VAL A 215 0.24 -2.06 14.83
N TYR A 216 0.82 -1.42 15.83
CA TYR A 216 1.12 -2.00 17.15
C TYR A 216 0.26 -1.37 18.25
N PRO A 217 -0.08 -2.13 19.30
CA PRO A 217 -0.82 -1.61 20.46
C PRO A 217 0.02 -0.74 21.38
N LYS A 218 1.35 -0.77 21.25
CA LYS A 218 2.32 -0.04 22.10
C LYS A 218 3.53 0.38 21.28
N GLU A 219 4.08 1.53 21.63
CA GLU A 219 5.35 1.98 21.14
C GLU A 219 6.46 1.55 22.10
N LYS A 220 7.27 0.57 21.70
CA LYS A 220 8.38 0.00 22.50
C LYS A 220 9.66 -0.11 21.68
N LYS A 221 10.81 0.09 22.34
CA LYS A 221 12.15 0.00 21.73
C LYS A 221 12.38 -1.33 21.00
N ASP A 222 12.00 -2.45 21.61
CA ASP A 222 12.20 -3.78 21.02
C ASP A 222 11.35 -3.96 19.76
N LEU A 223 10.08 -3.53 19.79
CA LEU A 223 9.19 -3.60 18.62
C LEU A 223 9.69 -2.72 17.46
N ILE A 224 10.23 -1.54 17.77
CA ILE A 224 10.80 -0.64 16.76
C ILE A 224 12.05 -1.28 16.14
N LYS A 225 12.93 -1.84 16.99
CA LYS A 225 14.13 -2.53 16.53
C LYS A 225 13.77 -3.71 15.62
N ASP A 226 12.86 -4.59 16.05
CA ASP A 226 12.44 -5.77 15.32
C ASP A 226 11.77 -5.38 13.99
N PHE A 227 10.90 -4.35 13.99
CA PHE A 227 10.28 -3.81 12.79
C PHE A 227 11.32 -3.32 11.78
N LEU A 228 12.28 -2.51 12.21
CA LEU A 228 13.33 -1.99 11.33
C LEU A 228 14.25 -3.11 10.83
N ASP A 229 14.66 -4.04 11.69
CA ASP A 229 15.57 -5.13 11.34
C ASP A 229 14.95 -6.07 10.30
N VAL A 230 13.72 -6.53 10.54
CA VAL A 230 12.99 -7.42 9.61
C VAL A 230 12.80 -6.77 8.25
N ASN A 231 12.39 -5.50 8.20
CA ASN A 231 12.07 -4.82 6.95
C ASN A 231 13.30 -4.25 6.22
N THR A 232 14.47 -4.27 6.83
CA THR A 232 15.74 -3.89 6.19
C THR A 232 16.72 -5.06 6.06
N HIS A 233 16.26 -6.26 6.38
CA HIS A 233 17.07 -7.46 6.21
C HIS A 233 17.42 -7.65 4.72
N ASN A 234 18.70 -7.86 4.42
CA ASN A 234 19.21 -7.98 3.05
C ASN A 234 19.01 -6.72 2.16
N GLN A 235 18.72 -5.55 2.75
CA GLN A 235 18.63 -4.29 2.03
C GLN A 235 19.86 -3.41 2.27
N LYS A 236 20.06 -2.41 1.41
CA LYS A 236 21.11 -1.39 1.61
C LYS A 236 20.82 -0.61 2.88
N LYS A 237 21.84 -0.42 3.71
CA LYS A 237 21.79 0.30 4.99
C LYS A 237 22.65 1.55 4.93
N ILE A 238 22.09 2.70 4.51
CA ILE A 238 22.83 3.95 4.38
C ILE A 238 22.39 4.92 5.49
N SER A 239 21.14 5.36 5.48
CA SER A 239 20.64 6.31 6.47
C SER A 239 19.15 6.14 6.76
N ILE A 240 18.76 6.52 7.99
CA ILE A 240 17.36 6.69 8.39
C ILE A 240 17.19 8.10 8.95
N THR A 241 16.21 8.85 8.42
CA THR A 241 15.75 10.12 8.98
C THR A 241 14.53 9.87 9.85
N SER A 242 14.56 10.34 11.09
CA SER A 242 13.42 10.23 12.02
C SER A 242 13.22 11.50 12.85
N ASP A 243 12.19 11.53 13.68
CA ASP A 243 12.04 12.55 14.71
C ASP A 243 13.14 12.46 15.80
N LEU A 244 13.04 13.31 16.83
CA LEU A 244 14.06 13.45 17.88
C LEU A 244 13.78 12.55 19.11
N ASP A 245 13.02 11.47 18.97
CA ASP A 245 12.82 10.56 20.11
C ASP A 245 14.14 9.84 20.44
N ASP A 246 14.54 9.92 21.69
CA ASP A 246 15.81 9.35 22.19
C ASP A 246 15.89 7.82 22.00
N LYS A 247 14.77 7.15 21.75
CA LYS A 247 14.71 5.71 21.46
C LYS A 247 15.30 5.36 20.10
N TYR A 248 15.19 6.25 19.11
CA TYR A 248 15.46 5.91 17.72
C TYR A 248 16.95 5.86 17.39
N LYS A 249 17.71 6.87 17.82
CA LYS A 249 19.15 6.95 17.50
C LYS A 249 19.92 5.68 17.85
N PRO A 250 19.86 5.14 19.10
CA PRO A 250 20.59 3.92 19.45
C PRO A 250 20.18 2.69 18.66
N ILE A 251 18.88 2.60 18.28
CA ILE A 251 18.36 1.48 17.50
C ILE A 251 18.89 1.58 16.06
N ILE A 252 18.76 2.74 15.42
CA ILE A 252 19.15 3.02 14.05
C ILE A 252 20.66 2.77 13.85
N GLU A 253 21.49 3.30 14.75
CA GLU A 253 22.93 3.13 14.72
C GLU A 253 23.35 1.65 14.96
N LYS A 254 22.68 0.95 15.88
CA LYS A 254 22.94 -0.48 16.14
C LYS A 254 22.60 -1.37 14.94
N LEU A 255 21.62 -0.98 14.11
CA LEU A 255 21.25 -1.69 12.90
C LEU A 255 22.18 -1.39 11.71
N GLY A 256 23.18 -0.50 11.89
CA GLY A 256 24.20 -0.17 10.90
C GLY A 256 23.83 1.01 9.98
N PHE A 257 22.83 1.80 10.34
CA PHE A 257 22.47 3.01 9.60
C PHE A 257 23.12 4.25 10.20
N LYS A 258 23.39 5.26 9.36
CA LYS A 258 23.61 6.63 9.81
C LYS A 258 22.26 7.25 10.15
N HIS A 259 22.20 8.04 11.22
CA HIS A 259 20.96 8.67 11.65
C HIS A 259 20.93 10.16 11.31
N GLN A 260 19.83 10.65 10.77
CA GLN A 260 19.52 12.05 10.54
C GLN A 260 18.29 12.45 11.38
N TYR A 261 18.38 13.52 12.17
CA TYR A 261 17.21 14.11 12.80
C TYR A 261 16.40 14.99 11.83
N CYS A 262 15.10 14.84 11.87
CA CYS A 262 14.19 15.69 11.11
C CYS A 262 14.27 17.16 11.56
N LEU A 263 14.70 18.04 10.68
CA LEU A 263 14.88 19.47 11.02
C LEU A 263 13.56 20.19 11.31
N VAL A 264 12.45 19.73 10.75
CA VAL A 264 11.12 20.27 11.07
C VAL A 264 10.76 19.95 12.53
N HIS A 265 10.96 18.71 12.95
CA HIS A 265 10.74 18.30 14.34
C HIS A 265 11.72 18.98 15.31
N ALA A 266 12.98 19.15 14.90
CA ALA A 266 13.97 19.91 15.69
C ALA A 266 13.49 21.34 15.97
N ARG A 267 13.03 22.05 14.94
CA ARG A 267 12.50 23.41 15.11
C ARG A 267 11.23 23.48 15.97
N LYS A 268 10.32 22.49 15.78
CA LYS A 268 9.11 22.36 16.63
C LYS A 268 9.49 22.17 18.08
N ASN A 269 10.43 21.26 18.35
CA ASN A 269 10.91 20.95 19.72
C ASN A 269 11.57 22.17 20.37
N ILE A 270 12.51 22.82 19.69
CA ILE A 270 13.17 24.06 20.18
C ILE A 270 12.14 25.15 20.50
N ASN A 271 11.17 25.38 19.60
CA ASN A 271 10.10 26.36 19.83
C ASN A 271 9.24 26.00 21.04
N LYS A 272 8.94 24.72 21.24
CA LYS A 272 8.16 24.23 22.39
C LYS A 272 8.93 24.47 23.69
N THR A 273 10.19 24.05 23.75
CA THR A 273 11.05 24.21 24.92
C THR A 273 11.21 25.69 25.32
N ILE A 274 11.43 26.55 24.34
CA ILE A 274 11.53 28.01 24.59
C ILE A 274 10.20 28.58 25.12
N LYS A 275 9.08 28.14 24.56
CA LYS A 275 7.73 28.60 24.97
C LYS A 275 7.43 28.20 26.42
N GLU A 276 7.76 26.97 26.78
CA GLU A 276 7.61 26.44 28.14
C GLU A 276 8.49 27.22 29.12
N TYR A 277 9.77 27.43 28.78
CA TYR A 277 10.70 28.21 29.59
C TYR A 277 10.20 29.64 29.86
N ILE A 278 9.76 30.36 28.82
CA ILE A 278 9.23 31.73 28.94
C ILE A 278 8.01 31.78 29.86
N LYS A 279 7.13 30.79 29.77
CA LYS A 279 5.94 30.68 30.62
C LYS A 279 6.26 30.39 32.07
N GLU A 280 7.17 29.44 32.32
CA GLU A 280 7.53 28.99 33.68
C GLU A 280 8.29 30.06 34.43
N ASN A 281 9.16 30.82 33.76
CA ASN A 281 9.99 31.86 34.38
C ASN A 281 9.38 33.25 34.34
N ASN A 282 8.15 33.43 33.84
CA ASN A 282 7.51 34.75 33.66
C ASN A 282 8.44 35.76 33.00
N THR A 283 9.18 35.34 31.95
CA THR A 283 10.27 36.10 31.36
C THR A 283 9.79 37.45 30.81
N GLU A 284 10.55 38.50 31.13
CA GLU A 284 10.26 39.88 30.69
C GLU A 284 10.31 40.05 29.17
N LYS A 285 9.67 41.09 28.64
CA LYS A 285 9.55 41.31 27.19
C LYS A 285 10.91 41.45 26.48
N ASP A 286 11.85 42.15 27.09
CA ASP A 286 13.17 42.39 26.50
C ASP A 286 14.01 41.13 26.46
N GLU A 287 13.97 40.32 27.51
CA GLU A 287 14.61 38.99 27.53
C GLU A 287 13.94 38.04 26.55
N THR A 288 12.61 38.05 26.47
CA THR A 288 11.86 37.24 25.47
C THR A 288 12.28 37.62 24.04
N LYS A 289 12.51 38.89 23.75
CA LYS A 289 13.01 39.35 22.45
C LYS A 289 14.41 38.82 22.21
N LYS A 290 15.31 38.96 23.17
CA LYS A 290 16.68 38.44 23.10
C LYS A 290 16.69 36.93 22.84
N ILE A 291 15.87 36.13 23.56
CA ILE A 291 15.74 34.70 23.32
C ILE A 291 15.33 34.41 21.88
N LYS A 292 14.37 35.15 21.32
CA LYS A 292 13.92 34.97 19.93
C LYS A 292 15.03 35.25 18.94
N ASP A 293 15.81 36.34 19.13
CA ASP A 293 16.90 36.72 18.23
C ASP A 293 18.00 35.62 18.22
N TYR A 294 18.38 35.10 19.36
CA TYR A 294 19.35 34.01 19.45
C TYR A 294 18.80 32.67 18.94
N LYS A 295 17.51 32.40 19.09
CA LYS A 295 16.87 31.26 18.46
C LYS A 295 17.00 31.29 16.93
N TYR A 296 16.85 32.47 16.32
CA TYR A 296 17.02 32.60 14.87
C TYR A 296 18.42 32.25 14.39
N LYS A 297 19.47 32.59 15.15
CA LYS A 297 20.85 32.16 14.85
C LYS A 297 20.98 30.62 14.80
N ILE A 298 20.28 29.91 15.73
CA ILE A 298 20.23 28.45 15.70
C ILE A 298 19.46 27.94 14.45
N PHE A 299 18.39 28.62 14.05
CA PHE A 299 17.63 28.23 12.87
C PHE A 299 18.36 28.51 11.55
N GLU A 300 19.15 29.56 11.48
CA GLU A 300 20.05 29.84 10.37
C GLU A 300 21.10 28.75 10.19
N LEU A 301 21.60 28.19 11.30
CA LEU A 301 22.50 27.05 11.26
C LEU A 301 21.86 25.84 10.53
N PHE A 302 20.57 25.57 10.74
CA PHE A 302 19.84 24.49 10.04
C PHE A 302 19.60 24.77 8.55
N GLU A 303 19.80 25.99 8.08
CA GLU A 303 19.73 26.38 6.65
C GLU A 303 21.12 26.44 5.99
N SER A 304 22.15 25.96 6.66
CA SER A 304 23.49 25.91 6.09
C SER A 304 23.52 25.12 4.78
N THR A 305 24.32 25.58 3.83
CA THR A 305 24.41 25.01 2.48
C THR A 305 25.54 24.00 2.32
N SER A 306 26.46 23.94 3.31
CA SER A 306 27.54 22.96 3.34
C SER A 306 27.87 22.58 4.80
N TYR A 307 28.44 21.37 4.95
CA TYR A 307 28.83 20.86 6.27
C TYR A 307 29.92 21.73 6.92
N ASP A 308 30.89 22.19 6.15
CA ASP A 308 32.00 23.02 6.68
C ASP A 308 31.48 24.38 7.11
N LYS A 309 30.54 24.98 6.38
CA LYS A 309 29.88 26.23 6.80
C LYS A 309 29.09 26.00 8.09
N ALA A 310 28.27 24.96 8.18
CA ALA A 310 27.53 24.63 9.39
C ALA A 310 28.45 24.46 10.60
N LYS A 311 29.58 23.78 10.42
CA LYS A 311 30.58 23.56 11.49
C LYS A 311 31.26 24.87 11.89
N THR A 312 31.59 25.74 10.95
CA THR A 312 32.19 27.06 11.22
C THR A 312 31.23 27.96 11.98
N ASP A 313 29.97 28.04 11.50
CA ASP A 313 28.91 28.84 12.14
C ASP A 313 28.62 28.34 13.56
N PHE A 314 28.56 27.01 13.73
CA PHE A 314 28.37 26.39 15.05
C PHE A 314 29.54 26.68 16.01
N ASN A 315 30.79 26.61 15.53
CA ASN A 315 31.96 26.96 16.35
C ASN A 315 31.94 28.45 16.76
N ASN A 316 31.46 29.34 15.89
CA ASN A 316 31.28 30.73 16.25
C ASN A 316 30.21 30.91 17.34
N ILE A 317 29.07 30.19 17.23
CA ILE A 317 28.05 30.17 18.28
C ILE A 317 28.66 29.71 19.62
N LEU A 318 29.50 28.65 19.60
CA LEU A 318 30.13 28.14 20.82
C LEU A 318 31.14 29.08 21.45
N LYS A 319 31.85 29.91 20.66
CA LYS A 319 32.76 30.94 21.19
C LYS A 319 32.00 31.99 22.02
N ASP A 320 30.84 32.39 21.52
CA ASP A 320 30.03 33.46 22.12
C ASP A 320 28.93 32.91 23.05
N ILE A 321 28.94 31.61 23.34
CA ILE A 321 27.83 30.92 24.03
C ILE A 321 27.53 31.48 25.43
N LYS A 322 28.51 32.09 26.08
CA LYS A 322 28.34 32.71 27.40
C LYS A 322 27.40 33.90 27.38
N ASP A 323 27.30 34.60 26.23
CA ASP A 323 26.44 35.78 26.04
C ASP A 323 25.01 35.39 25.66
N TYR A 324 24.76 34.12 25.41
CA TYR A 324 23.46 33.60 25.00
C TYR A 324 22.53 33.44 26.21
N PRO A 325 21.22 33.73 26.04
CA PRO A 325 20.21 33.43 27.05
C PRO A 325 20.31 31.97 27.55
N GLU A 326 20.05 31.77 28.82
CA GLU A 326 20.23 30.45 29.50
C GLU A 326 19.57 29.31 28.71
N ILE A 327 18.32 29.50 28.30
CA ILE A 327 17.58 28.45 27.57
C ILE A 327 18.23 28.12 26.21
N ILE A 328 18.74 29.12 25.48
CA ILE A 328 19.42 28.90 24.20
C ILE A 328 20.75 28.20 24.41
N ARG A 329 21.48 28.57 25.48
CA ARG A 329 22.72 27.91 25.89
C ARG A 329 22.47 26.43 26.21
N GLN A 330 21.41 26.11 26.97
CA GLN A 330 21.02 24.74 27.28
C GLN A 330 20.68 23.93 26.03
N ILE A 331 19.87 24.47 25.12
CA ILE A 331 19.52 23.83 23.85
C ILE A 331 20.79 23.55 23.04
N THR A 332 21.67 24.54 22.91
CA THR A 332 22.90 24.41 22.12
C THR A 332 23.83 23.34 22.69
N LEU A 333 24.11 23.39 24.00
CA LEU A 333 25.08 22.50 24.63
C LEU A 333 24.56 21.10 24.90
N LYS A 334 23.25 20.94 25.25
CA LYS A 334 22.68 19.64 25.63
C LYS A 334 22.00 18.90 24.50
N GLN A 335 21.47 19.62 23.50
CA GLN A 335 20.74 18.98 22.40
C GLN A 335 21.54 19.00 21.08
N ILE A 336 22.06 20.17 20.66
CA ILE A 336 22.68 20.29 19.34
C ILE A 336 24.12 19.77 19.36
N MET A 337 24.95 20.21 20.29
CA MET A 337 26.36 19.88 20.34
C MET A 337 26.63 18.34 20.34
N PRO A 338 26.01 17.52 21.20
CA PRO A 338 26.25 16.09 21.22
C PRO A 338 25.69 15.34 20.02
N ASN A 339 24.80 16.00 19.26
CA ASN A 339 24.13 15.42 18.09
C ASN A 339 24.41 16.16 16.80
N PHE A 340 25.47 16.97 16.75
CA PHE A 340 25.77 17.81 15.59
C PHE A 340 25.79 17.01 14.28
N GLU A 341 26.49 15.88 14.25
CA GLU A 341 26.56 14.99 13.09
C GLU A 341 25.17 14.47 12.66
N THR A 342 24.32 14.16 13.61
CA THR A 342 22.95 13.66 13.38
C THR A 342 22.03 14.76 12.85
N TYR A 343 22.28 16.04 13.16
CA TYR A 343 21.52 17.15 12.59
C TYR A 343 21.95 17.53 11.18
N PHE A 344 23.22 17.28 10.81
CA PHE A 344 23.82 17.78 9.58
C PHE A 344 24.32 16.70 8.63
N LEU A 345 23.88 15.45 8.80
CA LEU A 345 24.24 14.35 7.93
C LEU A 345 23.85 14.62 6.46
N PHE A 346 22.68 15.24 6.23
CA PHE A 346 22.19 15.62 4.90
C PHE A 346 23.13 16.56 4.13
N LEU A 347 23.97 17.32 4.81
CA LEU A 347 25.00 18.18 4.19
C LEU A 347 26.22 17.40 3.73
N LYS A 348 26.46 16.22 4.29
CA LYS A 348 27.53 15.30 3.85
C LYS A 348 27.08 14.40 2.70
N ASP A 349 25.80 14.05 2.65
CA ASP A 349 25.19 13.25 1.60
C ASP A 349 23.83 13.85 1.23
N PRO A 350 23.73 14.52 0.07
CA PRO A 350 22.49 15.20 -0.37
C PRO A 350 21.30 14.26 -0.62
N LYS A 351 21.52 12.95 -0.68
CA LYS A 351 20.45 11.96 -0.81
C LYS A 351 19.75 11.68 0.53
N VAL A 352 20.37 12.03 1.65
CA VAL A 352 19.76 11.91 2.97
C VAL A 352 18.66 12.95 3.12
N PRO A 353 17.40 12.56 3.35
CA PRO A 353 16.32 13.52 3.56
C PRO A 353 16.55 14.31 4.84
N LYS A 354 16.52 15.66 4.75
CA LYS A 354 16.65 16.54 5.92
C LYS A 354 15.40 16.60 6.80
N THR A 355 14.27 16.07 6.29
CA THR A 355 12.97 16.09 6.98
C THR A 355 12.22 14.78 6.73
N THR A 356 11.18 14.52 7.52
CA THR A 356 10.23 13.41 7.35
C THR A 356 8.95 13.85 6.61
N ASN A 357 9.03 14.86 5.75
CA ASN A 357 7.84 15.41 5.09
C ASN A 357 7.20 14.45 4.09
N GLN A 358 7.97 13.56 3.46
CA GLN A 358 7.43 12.59 2.51
C GLN A 358 6.56 11.56 3.24
N ILE A 359 7.05 11.01 4.35
CA ILE A 359 6.29 10.06 5.17
C ILE A 359 5.07 10.72 5.83
N GLU A 360 5.17 12.01 6.27
CA GLU A 360 4.01 12.75 6.78
C GLU A 360 2.93 12.93 5.70
N ASN A 361 3.31 13.25 4.46
CA ASN A 361 2.39 13.34 3.32
C ASN A 361 1.76 11.97 3.01
N TYR A 362 2.55 10.91 3.03
CA TYR A 362 2.07 9.54 2.88
C TYR A 362 1.02 9.17 3.95
N PHE A 363 1.24 9.53 5.22
CA PHE A 363 0.27 9.34 6.30
C PHE A 363 -1.05 10.05 6.01
N GLN A 364 -0.99 11.32 5.60
CA GLN A 364 -2.19 12.10 5.28
C GLN A 364 -3.00 11.50 4.13
N LYS A 365 -2.34 10.88 3.14
CA LYS A 365 -3.00 10.26 1.98
C LYS A 365 -3.52 8.86 2.28
N THR A 366 -2.83 8.09 3.11
CA THR A 366 -3.20 6.70 3.40
C THR A 366 -4.16 6.56 4.58
N LEU A 367 -3.98 7.38 5.63
CA LEU A 367 -4.83 7.36 6.82
C LEU A 367 -5.17 8.79 7.30
N PRO A 368 -5.99 9.55 6.56
CA PRO A 368 -6.33 10.92 6.94
C PRO A 368 -7.14 10.98 8.25
N GLN A 369 -7.06 12.13 8.93
CA GLN A 369 -7.59 12.34 10.28
C GLN A 369 -9.08 11.96 10.45
N HIS A 370 -9.91 12.24 9.45
CA HIS A 370 -11.34 11.91 9.51
C HIS A 370 -11.58 10.39 9.44
N ILE A 371 -10.69 9.64 8.77
CA ILE A 371 -10.74 8.18 8.71
C ILE A 371 -10.31 7.56 10.03
N LYS A 372 -9.25 8.08 10.68
CA LYS A 372 -8.82 7.61 12.01
C LYS A 372 -9.97 7.60 13.01
N LYS A 373 -10.84 8.61 12.96
CA LYS A 373 -11.97 8.75 13.89
C LYS A 373 -13.08 7.68 13.72
N ILE A 374 -13.20 7.10 12.53
CA ILE A 374 -14.25 6.10 12.24
C ILE A 374 -13.76 4.66 12.32
N MET A 375 -12.44 4.42 12.39
CA MET A 375 -11.86 3.08 12.48
C MET A 375 -12.09 2.46 13.86
N LYS A 376 -12.51 1.17 13.86
CA LYS A 376 -12.90 0.47 15.09
C LYS A 376 -11.96 -0.67 15.47
N ILE A 377 -11.16 -1.18 14.55
CA ILE A 377 -10.25 -2.31 14.77
C ILE A 377 -8.92 -2.09 14.03
N PRO A 378 -7.78 -2.52 14.59
CA PRO A 378 -6.45 -2.39 13.94
C PRO A 378 -6.39 -3.03 12.56
N LYS A 379 -6.99 -4.22 12.40
CA LYS A 379 -7.07 -4.91 11.10
C LYS A 379 -7.71 -4.02 10.02
N GLY A 380 -8.83 -3.34 10.32
CA GLY A 380 -9.47 -2.42 9.38
C GLY A 380 -8.61 -1.19 9.04
N VAL A 381 -7.78 -0.73 9.99
CA VAL A 381 -6.79 0.33 9.73
C VAL A 381 -5.74 -0.16 8.74
N MET A 382 -5.16 -1.34 8.98
CA MET A 382 -4.15 -1.93 8.10
C MET A 382 -4.68 -2.16 6.69
N THR A 383 -5.82 -2.81 6.58
CA THR A 383 -6.53 -3.01 5.31
C THR A 383 -6.65 -1.71 4.52
N ARG A 384 -6.99 -0.62 5.20
CA ARG A 384 -7.12 0.70 4.59
C ARG A 384 -5.78 1.28 4.14
N ILE A 385 -4.77 1.16 4.98
CA ILE A 385 -3.41 1.63 4.68
C ILE A 385 -2.90 0.94 3.40
N TRP A 386 -3.00 -0.36 3.33
CA TRP A 386 -2.48 -1.16 2.22
C TRP A 386 -3.13 -0.86 0.88
N GLN A 387 -4.46 -0.68 0.85
CA GLN A 387 -5.14 -0.26 -0.37
C GLN A 387 -4.67 1.10 -0.87
N ARG A 388 -4.48 2.04 0.07
CA ARG A 388 -3.96 3.36 -0.27
C ARG A 388 -2.49 3.33 -0.63
N LYS A 389 -1.70 2.45 0.02
CA LYS A 389 -0.32 2.18 -0.35
C LYS A 389 -0.22 1.72 -1.81
N LYS A 390 -1.04 0.77 -2.24
CA LYS A 390 -1.05 0.30 -3.64
C LYS A 390 -1.26 1.45 -4.63
N ILE A 391 -2.20 2.35 -4.36
CA ILE A 391 -2.43 3.54 -5.21
C ILE A 391 -1.22 4.48 -5.17
N TRP A 392 -0.65 4.71 -3.99
CA TRP A 392 0.53 5.55 -3.80
C TRP A 392 1.72 5.01 -4.58
N ASP A 393 2.04 3.75 -4.40
CA ASP A 393 3.17 3.08 -5.03
C ASP A 393 3.02 3.05 -6.57
N THR A 394 1.84 2.72 -7.08
CA THR A 394 1.56 2.72 -8.52
C THR A 394 1.78 4.10 -9.16
N ARG A 395 1.46 5.18 -8.46
CA ARG A 395 1.66 6.56 -8.96
C ARG A 395 3.13 6.94 -8.98
N ASN A 396 3.87 6.59 -7.93
CA ASN A 396 5.27 7.01 -7.80
C ASN A 396 6.23 6.14 -8.62
N LEU A 397 5.95 4.84 -8.79
CA LEU A 397 6.76 3.94 -9.61
C LEU A 397 6.60 4.15 -11.12
N LYS A 398 5.51 4.79 -11.59
CA LYS A 398 5.34 5.16 -13.00
C LYS A 398 6.09 6.44 -13.39
N THR A 399 6.63 7.16 -12.41
CA THR A 399 7.36 8.42 -12.62
C THR A 399 8.88 8.26 -12.55
N THR A 400 9.36 7.09 -12.23
CA THR A 400 10.76 6.66 -12.30
C THR A 400 11.00 5.72 -13.48
#